data_53c663bbe38c48791e1680a96674f521
#
_entry.id   53c663bbe38c48791e1680a96674f521
#
_cell.length_a   1.000
_cell.length_b   1.000
_cell.length_c   1.000
_cell.angle_alpha   90.00
_cell.angle_beta   90.00
_cell.angle_gamma   90.00
#
_symmetry.space_group_name_H-M   'P 1'
#
loop_
_entity.id
_entity.type
_entity.pdbx_description
1 polymer ?
#
loop_
_entity_poly.entity_id
_entity_poly.type
_entity_poly.pdbx_seq_one_letter_code
_entity_poly.pdbx_strand_id
1 'polypeptide(L)'
;MIVILPQQIMAELLYVQVATLFSLLGMALGWRGGMRNLHGFYDSPSMAKSLIWGFGLGAMVAAAIDFFVFQPYLILVVEGSSSFSWATLVLLLVFGAGISALTLWRAGNRAVRAKFAAPVNGWAFGLGTGAMLAARLGFRVFQIEGGFTILALIQLALLALFLPLIHAVIGCGLGARAQRGDVALALFWSTIAHLFGIMMVTYATLVIVGWIFIIPPLLLGMRRADSKWLNESLHPEAARRLRRVRAQVIRSRAGTKSPSDVTIIHSEE
;
A
#
# COMPACT_ATOMS: atom_id res chain seq x y z
N MET A 1 29.93 24.08 12.56
CA MET A 1 30.01 23.63 11.16
C MET A 1 30.43 22.15 11.17
N ILE A 2 29.46 21.22 10.96
CA ILE A 2 29.76 19.78 10.94
C ILE A 2 30.41 19.50 9.59
N VAL A 3 31.68 19.12 9.58
CA VAL A 3 32.38 18.66 8.38
C VAL A 3 31.94 17.24 8.13
N ILE A 4 30.97 17.06 7.24
CA ILE A 4 30.54 15.72 6.80
C ILE A 4 31.64 15.18 5.90
N LEU A 5 32.28 14.07 6.35
CA LEU A 5 33.31 13.41 5.57
C LEU A 5 32.71 12.83 4.27
N PRO A 6 33.43 12.85 3.14
CA PRO A 6 32.95 12.31 1.86
C PRO A 6 32.41 10.89 1.94
N GLN A 7 32.98 10.04 2.80
CA GLN A 7 32.53 8.67 3.04
C GLN A 7 31.13 8.60 3.69
N GLN A 8 30.78 9.53 4.57
CA GLN A 8 29.42 9.59 5.17
C GLN A 8 28.38 9.96 4.15
N ILE A 9 28.67 10.93 3.27
CA ILE A 9 27.78 11.31 2.17
C ILE A 9 27.51 10.12 1.24
N MET A 10 28.56 9.37 0.89
CA MET A 10 28.45 8.18 0.04
C MET A 10 27.59 7.09 0.69
N ALA A 11 27.75 6.84 1.99
CA ALA A 11 26.96 5.86 2.71
C ALA A 11 25.48 6.26 2.79
N GLU A 12 25.19 7.51 3.10
CA GLU A 12 23.79 8.02 3.14
C GLU A 12 23.12 7.95 1.76
N LEU A 13 23.83 8.28 0.69
CA LEU A 13 23.32 8.16 -0.67
C LEU A 13 22.96 6.71 -1.00
N LEU A 14 23.81 5.76 -0.61
CA LEU A 14 23.56 4.33 -0.81
C LEU A 14 22.33 3.86 -0.01
N TYR A 15 22.15 4.32 1.23
CA TYR A 15 20.96 4.00 2.03
C TYR A 15 19.66 4.47 1.36
N VAL A 16 19.66 5.72 0.84
CA VAL A 16 18.50 6.25 0.09
C VAL A 16 18.21 5.41 -1.15
N GLN A 17 19.24 5.06 -1.92
CA GLN A 17 19.07 4.26 -3.15
C GLN A 17 18.52 2.88 -2.85
N VAL A 18 19.07 2.17 -1.87
CA VAL A 18 18.61 0.82 -1.48
C VAL A 18 17.20 0.87 -0.91
N ALA A 19 16.88 1.81 -0.02
CA ALA A 19 15.54 1.97 0.53
C ALA A 19 14.51 2.27 -0.56
N THR A 20 14.86 3.13 -1.52
CA THR A 20 14.00 3.45 -2.66
C THR A 20 13.78 2.23 -3.56
N LEU A 21 14.84 1.50 -3.90
CA LEU A 21 14.76 0.29 -4.74
C LEU A 21 13.81 -0.75 -4.13
N PHE A 22 13.98 -1.07 -2.84
CA PHE A 22 13.11 -2.02 -2.14
C PHE A 22 11.65 -1.54 -2.13
N SER A 23 11.42 -0.26 -1.88
CA SER A 23 10.08 0.32 -1.84
C SER A 23 9.39 0.29 -3.21
N LEU A 24 10.13 0.52 -4.30
CA LEU A 24 9.63 0.38 -5.66
C LEU A 24 9.30 -1.08 -6.00
N LEU A 25 10.10 -2.04 -5.54
CA LEU A 25 9.80 -3.47 -5.68
C LEU A 25 8.52 -3.83 -4.93
N GLY A 26 8.35 -3.37 -3.69
CA GLY A 26 7.11 -3.57 -2.92
C GLY A 26 5.88 -2.98 -3.61
N MET A 27 6.01 -1.76 -4.16
CA MET A 27 4.97 -1.13 -4.97
C MET A 27 4.59 -1.97 -6.20
N ALA A 28 5.59 -2.49 -6.93
CA ALA A 28 5.38 -3.33 -8.10
C ALA A 28 4.68 -4.66 -7.74
N LEU A 29 5.06 -5.27 -6.61
CA LEU A 29 4.40 -6.46 -6.08
C LEU A 29 2.96 -6.16 -5.67
N GLY A 30 2.70 -5.04 -5.02
CA GLY A 30 1.36 -4.57 -4.65
C GLY A 30 0.47 -4.28 -5.87
N TRP A 31 1.04 -3.68 -6.93
CA TRP A 31 0.36 -3.51 -8.21
C TRP A 31 -0.03 -4.86 -8.81
N ARG A 32 0.93 -5.76 -8.98
CA ARG A 32 0.72 -7.07 -9.59
C ARG A 32 -0.27 -7.91 -8.77
N GLY A 33 -0.13 -7.91 -7.44
CA GLY A 33 -0.99 -8.67 -6.54
C GLY A 33 -2.44 -8.19 -6.57
N GLY A 34 -2.68 -6.88 -6.38
CA GLY A 34 -4.03 -6.32 -6.35
C GLY A 34 -4.74 -6.33 -7.70
N MET A 35 -4.00 -6.16 -8.80
CA MET A 35 -4.61 -6.08 -10.14
C MET A 35 -4.69 -7.43 -10.86
N ARG A 36 -4.13 -8.50 -10.31
CA ARG A 36 -4.09 -9.82 -10.94
C ARG A 36 -5.47 -10.32 -11.39
N ASN A 37 -6.47 -10.15 -10.53
CA ASN A 37 -7.82 -10.64 -10.78
C ASN A 37 -8.65 -9.74 -11.70
N LEU A 38 -8.17 -8.53 -12.01
CA LEU A 38 -8.86 -7.51 -12.80
C LEU A 38 -8.13 -7.19 -14.11
N HIS A 39 -7.05 -7.90 -14.40
CA HIS A 39 -6.22 -7.61 -15.57
C HIS A 39 -7.05 -7.60 -16.86
N GLY A 40 -6.92 -6.54 -17.64
CA GLY A 40 -7.67 -6.31 -18.89
C GLY A 40 -9.11 -5.80 -18.72
N PHE A 41 -9.57 -5.53 -17.50
CA PHE A 41 -10.94 -5.08 -17.23
C PHE A 41 -11.03 -3.69 -16.58
N TYR A 42 -9.92 -3.05 -16.22
CA TYR A 42 -9.86 -1.72 -15.59
C TYR A 42 -9.21 -0.66 -16.51
N ASP A 43 -9.45 0.62 -16.22
CA ASP A 43 -8.83 1.77 -16.94
C ASP A 43 -7.35 1.91 -16.57
N SER A 44 -6.49 1.16 -17.25
CA SER A 44 -5.05 1.13 -17.01
C SER A 44 -4.37 2.50 -17.15
N PRO A 45 -4.67 3.36 -18.16
CA PRO A 45 -4.06 4.68 -18.26
C PRO A 45 -4.40 5.60 -17.09
N SER A 46 -5.66 5.60 -16.61
CA SER A 46 -6.07 6.41 -15.46
C SER A 46 -5.38 5.94 -14.19
N MET A 47 -5.28 4.63 -14.01
CA MET A 47 -4.60 4.02 -12.88
C MET A 47 -3.10 4.35 -12.85
N ALA A 48 -2.40 4.26 -14.00
CA ALA A 48 -0.99 4.63 -14.12
C ALA A 48 -0.75 6.11 -13.78
N LYS A 49 -1.60 7.00 -14.28
CA LYS A 49 -1.56 8.43 -13.89
C LYS A 49 -1.72 8.62 -12.37
N SER A 50 -2.59 7.85 -11.73
CA SER A 50 -2.79 7.95 -10.28
C SER A 50 -1.58 7.43 -9.51
N LEU A 51 -0.91 6.39 -9.98
CA LEU A 51 0.34 5.90 -9.41
C LEU A 51 1.45 6.98 -9.46
N ILE A 52 1.62 7.64 -10.62
CA ILE A 52 2.60 8.72 -10.80
C ILE A 52 2.30 9.89 -9.86
N TRP A 53 1.03 10.31 -9.76
CA TRP A 53 0.64 11.36 -8.81
C TRP A 53 0.87 10.93 -7.36
N GLY A 54 0.52 9.68 -7.00
CA GLY A 54 0.79 9.12 -5.67
C GLY A 54 2.28 9.07 -5.35
N PHE A 55 3.11 8.80 -6.34
CA PHE A 55 4.56 8.82 -6.21
C PHE A 55 5.10 10.24 -5.98
N GLY A 56 4.75 11.19 -6.85
CA GLY A 56 5.24 12.57 -6.75
C GLY A 56 4.77 13.29 -5.49
N LEU A 57 3.45 13.32 -5.24
CA LEU A 57 2.88 13.94 -4.05
C LEU A 57 3.25 13.15 -2.78
N GLY A 58 3.33 11.82 -2.88
CA GLY A 58 3.77 10.95 -1.80
C GLY A 58 5.20 11.24 -1.35
N ALA A 59 6.11 11.58 -2.27
CA ALA A 59 7.47 11.98 -1.93
C ALA A 59 7.50 13.27 -1.09
N MET A 60 6.69 14.27 -1.46
CA MET A 60 6.56 15.51 -0.70
C MET A 60 5.99 15.26 0.69
N VAL A 61 4.92 14.48 0.77
CA VAL A 61 4.27 14.11 2.04
C VAL A 61 5.23 13.29 2.91
N ALA A 62 5.96 12.33 2.33
CA ALA A 62 6.94 11.52 3.04
C ALA A 62 8.08 12.37 3.63
N ALA A 63 8.58 13.35 2.88
CA ALA A 63 9.58 14.30 3.37
C ALA A 63 9.04 15.15 4.53
N ALA A 64 7.79 15.63 4.43
CA ALA A 64 7.15 16.39 5.48
C ALA A 64 6.89 15.55 6.74
N ILE A 65 6.37 14.34 6.60
CA ILE A 65 6.17 13.41 7.74
C ILE A 65 7.51 13.06 8.39
N ASP A 66 8.55 12.83 7.59
CA ASP A 66 9.88 12.57 8.14
C ASP A 66 10.38 13.74 8.98
N PHE A 67 10.29 14.96 8.46
CA PHE A 67 10.80 16.15 9.14
C PHE A 67 10.00 16.47 10.41
N PHE A 68 8.65 16.41 10.35
CA PHE A 68 7.79 16.86 11.46
C PHE A 68 7.42 15.74 12.43
N VAL A 69 7.51 14.46 12.03
CA VAL A 69 7.03 13.32 12.84
C VAL A 69 8.14 12.33 13.11
N PHE A 70 8.73 11.72 12.07
CA PHE A 70 9.68 10.62 12.28
C PHE A 70 10.95 11.08 12.97
N GLN A 71 11.59 12.13 12.47
CA GLN A 71 12.85 12.61 13.05
C GLN A 71 12.69 13.07 14.50
N PRO A 72 11.71 13.91 14.89
CA PRO A 72 11.49 14.27 16.28
C PRO A 72 11.14 13.08 17.16
N TYR A 73 10.30 12.15 16.67
CA TYR A 73 9.92 10.97 17.44
C TYR A 73 11.11 10.04 17.69
N LEU A 74 11.99 9.84 16.70
CA LEU A 74 13.18 9.01 16.85
C LEU A 74 14.17 9.60 17.86
N ILE A 75 14.32 10.92 17.89
CA ILE A 75 15.13 11.61 18.91
C ILE A 75 14.58 11.32 20.31
N LEU A 76 13.27 11.47 20.51
CA LEU A 76 12.63 11.18 21.80
C LEU A 76 12.81 9.71 22.24
N VAL A 77 12.75 8.78 21.29
CA VAL A 77 12.99 7.35 21.59
C VAL A 77 14.43 7.10 22.04
N VAL A 78 15.40 7.71 21.37
CA VAL A 78 16.83 7.62 21.78
C VAL A 78 17.04 8.22 23.16
N GLU A 79 16.30 9.27 23.53
CA GLU A 79 16.32 9.90 24.85
C GLU A 79 15.53 9.12 25.92
N GLY A 80 14.98 7.94 25.57
CA GLY A 80 14.27 7.04 26.51
C GLY A 80 12.76 7.27 26.60
N SER A 81 12.18 8.11 25.74
CA SER A 81 10.72 8.30 25.64
C SER A 81 10.15 7.39 24.56
N SER A 82 9.20 6.52 24.90
CA SER A 82 8.58 5.57 23.95
C SER A 82 7.17 5.96 23.50
N SER A 83 6.62 7.07 24.02
CA SER A 83 5.24 7.47 23.75
C SER A 83 5.12 8.56 22.69
N PHE A 84 4.10 8.46 21.84
CA PHE A 84 3.72 9.56 20.96
C PHE A 84 3.14 10.72 21.78
N SER A 85 3.69 11.92 21.60
CA SER A 85 3.13 13.11 22.19
C SER A 85 1.78 13.48 21.55
N TRP A 86 0.94 14.25 22.26
CA TRP A 86 -0.28 14.80 21.67
C TRP A 86 -0.03 15.62 20.40
N ALA A 87 1.06 16.38 20.39
CA ALA A 87 1.47 17.14 19.20
C ALA A 87 1.75 16.21 18.02
N THR A 88 2.46 15.12 18.23
CA THR A 88 2.72 14.09 17.20
C THR A 88 1.43 13.47 16.67
N LEU A 89 0.47 13.15 17.56
CA LEU A 89 -0.82 12.59 17.15
C LEU A 89 -1.63 13.60 16.30
N VAL A 90 -1.65 14.87 16.68
CA VAL A 90 -2.30 15.92 15.88
C VAL A 90 -1.64 16.06 14.51
N LEU A 91 -0.31 16.07 14.44
CA LEU A 91 0.41 16.11 13.16
C LEU A 91 0.11 14.89 12.29
N LEU A 92 0.09 13.69 12.85
CA LEU A 92 -0.29 12.47 12.13
C LEU A 92 -1.73 12.54 11.61
N LEU A 93 -2.65 13.13 12.38
CA LEU A 93 -4.03 13.35 11.94
C LEU A 93 -4.08 14.32 10.75
N VAL A 94 -3.33 15.43 10.81
CA VAL A 94 -3.23 16.40 9.72
C VAL A 94 -2.65 15.76 8.46
N PHE A 95 -1.57 15.00 8.58
CA PHE A 95 -0.98 14.29 7.45
C PHE A 95 -1.92 13.19 6.91
N GLY A 96 -2.60 12.46 7.79
CA GLY A 96 -3.60 11.47 7.40
C GLY A 96 -4.75 12.10 6.63
N ALA A 97 -5.23 13.27 7.07
CA ALA A 97 -6.24 14.06 6.36
C ALA A 97 -5.72 14.56 5.01
N GLY A 98 -4.48 15.05 4.97
CA GLY A 98 -3.82 15.50 3.74
C GLY A 98 -3.71 14.39 2.69
N ILE A 99 -3.18 13.21 3.08
CA ILE A 99 -3.09 12.05 2.18
C ILE A 99 -4.48 11.63 1.69
N SER A 100 -5.47 11.61 2.59
CA SER A 100 -6.85 11.25 2.25
C SER A 100 -7.47 12.27 1.29
N ALA A 101 -7.25 13.57 1.51
CA ALA A 101 -7.73 14.63 0.62
C ALA A 101 -7.08 14.56 -0.78
N LEU A 102 -5.77 14.33 -0.86
CA LEU A 102 -5.06 14.13 -2.13
C LEU A 102 -5.55 12.88 -2.87
N THR A 103 -5.76 11.78 -2.14
CA THR A 103 -6.32 10.56 -2.71
C THR A 103 -7.74 10.79 -3.23
N LEU A 104 -8.56 11.50 -2.47
CA LEU A 104 -9.92 11.84 -2.86
C LEU A 104 -9.95 12.79 -4.06
N TRP A 105 -9.09 13.82 -4.07
CA TRP A 105 -8.95 14.72 -5.22
C TRP A 105 -8.68 13.93 -6.51
N ARG A 106 -7.82 12.93 -6.43
CA ARG A 106 -7.46 12.13 -7.60
C ARG A 106 -8.50 11.06 -7.94
N ALA A 107 -8.90 10.22 -6.98
CA ALA A 107 -9.84 9.11 -7.19
C ALA A 107 -11.30 9.58 -7.27
N GLY A 108 -11.66 10.62 -6.53
CA GLY A 108 -13.03 11.18 -6.48
C GLY A 108 -13.40 12.09 -7.64
N ASN A 109 -12.48 12.36 -8.58
CA ASN A 109 -12.74 13.21 -9.75
C ASN A 109 -13.92 12.67 -10.58
N ARG A 110 -14.78 13.57 -11.07
CA ARG A 110 -15.95 13.21 -11.88
C ARG A 110 -15.63 12.31 -13.07
N ALA A 111 -14.57 12.62 -13.82
CA ALA A 111 -14.14 11.83 -14.97
C ALA A 111 -13.70 10.41 -14.59
N VAL A 112 -13.07 10.23 -13.41
CA VAL A 112 -12.66 8.94 -12.88
C VAL A 112 -13.90 8.15 -12.42
N ARG A 113 -14.82 8.79 -11.69
CA ARG A 113 -16.05 8.15 -11.20
C ARG A 113 -16.98 7.76 -12.34
N ALA A 114 -17.10 8.58 -13.39
CA ALA A 114 -17.90 8.25 -14.57
C ALA A 114 -17.44 6.97 -15.27
N LYS A 115 -16.17 6.62 -15.16
CA LYS A 115 -15.58 5.36 -15.66
C LYS A 115 -15.59 4.22 -14.65
N PHE A 116 -16.21 4.39 -13.49
CA PHE A 116 -16.16 3.46 -12.36
C PHE A 116 -14.73 3.19 -11.83
N ALA A 117 -13.76 4.03 -12.16
CA ALA A 117 -12.35 3.77 -11.90
C ALA A 117 -11.84 4.30 -10.53
N ALA A 118 -12.72 4.84 -9.66
CA ALA A 118 -12.31 5.45 -8.40
C ALA A 118 -11.57 4.48 -7.45
N PRO A 119 -12.01 3.22 -7.23
CA PRO A 119 -11.31 2.30 -6.35
C PRO A 119 -9.91 1.93 -6.84
N VAL A 120 -9.75 1.63 -8.15
CA VAL A 120 -8.43 1.28 -8.72
C VAL A 120 -7.47 2.48 -8.75
N ASN A 121 -8.01 3.69 -8.96
CA ASN A 121 -7.21 4.92 -8.88
C ASN A 121 -6.78 5.22 -7.44
N GLY A 122 -7.64 4.99 -6.45
CA GLY A 122 -7.29 5.08 -5.03
C GLY A 122 -6.23 4.05 -4.62
N TRP A 123 -6.36 2.80 -5.08
CA TRP A 123 -5.35 1.76 -4.90
C TRP A 123 -4.00 2.19 -5.44
N ALA A 124 -3.94 2.64 -6.69
CA ALA A 124 -2.69 3.04 -7.35
C ALA A 124 -2.05 4.27 -6.69
N PHE A 125 -2.85 5.29 -6.35
CA PHE A 125 -2.36 6.47 -5.63
C PHE A 125 -1.76 6.07 -4.28
N GLY A 126 -2.47 5.21 -3.53
CA GLY A 126 -1.99 4.69 -2.25
C GLY A 126 -0.69 3.90 -2.38
N LEU A 127 -0.54 3.04 -3.40
CA LEU A 127 0.71 2.32 -3.68
C LEU A 127 1.89 3.28 -3.85
N GLY A 128 1.73 4.32 -4.67
CA GLY A 128 2.77 5.32 -4.90
C GLY A 128 3.14 6.09 -3.63
N THR A 129 2.14 6.59 -2.90
CA THR A 129 2.34 7.31 -1.64
C THR A 129 3.00 6.43 -0.59
N GLY A 130 2.51 5.20 -0.42
CA GLY A 130 3.07 4.25 0.55
C GLY A 130 4.49 3.81 0.21
N ALA A 131 4.85 3.70 -1.08
CA ALA A 131 6.22 3.41 -1.50
C ALA A 131 7.18 4.54 -1.12
N MET A 132 6.79 5.80 -1.29
CA MET A 132 7.63 6.94 -0.90
C MET A 132 7.81 7.05 0.62
N LEU A 133 6.75 6.78 1.39
CA LEU A 133 6.85 6.68 2.84
C LEU A 133 7.77 5.53 3.27
N ALA A 134 7.67 4.35 2.61
CA ALA A 134 8.52 3.20 2.88
C ALA A 134 9.99 3.50 2.57
N ALA A 135 10.28 4.19 1.46
CA ALA A 135 11.64 4.61 1.12
C ALA A 135 12.22 5.55 2.17
N ARG A 136 11.42 6.53 2.62
CA ARG A 136 11.88 7.49 3.61
C ARG A 136 12.11 6.87 4.99
N LEU A 137 11.18 6.04 5.45
CA LEU A 137 11.30 5.34 6.72
C LEU A 137 12.40 4.27 6.68
N GLY A 138 12.58 3.57 5.56
CA GLY A 138 13.68 2.63 5.34
C GLY A 138 15.06 3.29 5.42
N PHE A 139 15.19 4.51 4.88
CA PHE A 139 16.40 5.31 5.06
C PHE A 139 16.68 5.58 6.55
N ARG A 140 15.64 5.92 7.35
CA ARG A 140 15.78 6.13 8.79
C ARG A 140 16.19 4.85 9.53
N VAL A 141 15.67 3.70 9.12
CA VAL A 141 16.07 2.41 9.68
C VAL A 141 17.59 2.19 9.52
N PHE A 142 18.15 2.46 8.34
CA PHE A 142 19.61 2.37 8.16
C PHE A 142 20.40 3.32 9.06
N GLN A 143 19.88 4.53 9.30
CA GLN A 143 20.54 5.48 10.20
C GLN A 143 20.51 4.99 11.66
N ILE A 144 19.38 4.43 12.11
CA ILE A 144 19.21 3.92 13.49
C ILE A 144 20.09 2.69 13.72
N GLU A 145 20.09 1.76 12.77
CA GLU A 145 20.83 0.50 12.87
C GLU A 145 22.34 0.67 12.55
N GLY A 146 22.78 1.86 12.18
CA GLY A 146 24.17 2.16 11.84
C GLY A 146 24.64 1.52 10.53
N GLY A 147 23.73 1.14 9.63
CA GLY A 147 24.06 0.61 8.31
C GLY A 147 23.27 -0.61 7.87
N PHE A 148 23.90 -1.43 7.01
CA PHE A 148 23.31 -2.65 6.43
C PHE A 148 23.38 -3.83 7.39
N THR A 149 22.70 -3.75 8.52
CA THR A 149 22.56 -4.90 9.44
C THR A 149 21.47 -5.86 8.92
N ILE A 150 21.49 -7.11 9.36
CA ILE A 150 20.43 -8.08 9.03
C ILE A 150 19.07 -7.56 9.49
N LEU A 151 19.01 -6.93 10.67
CA LEU A 151 17.77 -6.36 11.21
C LEU A 151 17.28 -5.22 10.35
N ALA A 152 18.14 -4.30 9.92
CA ALA A 152 17.79 -3.22 9.00
C ALA A 152 17.23 -3.74 7.68
N LEU A 153 17.81 -4.79 7.11
CA LEU A 153 17.33 -5.39 5.86
C LEU A 153 15.97 -6.08 6.02
N ILE A 154 15.74 -6.78 7.14
CA ILE A 154 14.43 -7.37 7.45
C ILE A 154 13.37 -6.26 7.61
N GLN A 155 13.66 -5.22 8.39
CA GLN A 155 12.76 -4.08 8.57
C GLN A 155 12.46 -3.38 7.25
N LEU A 156 13.49 -3.18 6.41
CA LEU A 156 13.31 -2.60 5.08
C LEU A 156 12.40 -3.46 4.19
N ALA A 157 12.57 -4.78 4.20
CA ALA A 157 11.71 -5.69 3.42
C ALA A 157 10.25 -5.64 3.89
N LEU A 158 10.02 -5.60 5.20
CA LEU A 158 8.68 -5.46 5.78
C LEU A 158 8.05 -4.11 5.44
N LEU A 159 8.80 -3.02 5.57
CA LEU A 159 8.36 -1.68 5.18
C LEU A 159 8.00 -1.62 3.68
N ALA A 160 8.90 -2.12 2.84
CA ALA A 160 8.71 -2.12 1.39
C ALA A 160 7.48 -2.90 0.95
N LEU A 161 7.17 -4.00 1.63
CA LEU A 161 6.01 -4.83 1.31
C LEU A 161 4.71 -4.24 1.89
N PHE A 162 4.70 -3.92 3.17
CA PHE A 162 3.45 -3.64 3.87
C PHE A 162 2.99 -2.18 3.75
N LEU A 163 3.90 -1.20 3.76
CA LEU A 163 3.50 0.21 3.76
C LEU A 163 2.81 0.64 2.46
N PRO A 164 3.29 0.26 1.25
CA PRO A 164 2.55 0.49 0.02
C PRO A 164 1.17 -0.18 0.02
N LEU A 165 1.06 -1.41 0.54
CA LEU A 165 -0.21 -2.13 0.60
C LEU A 165 -1.21 -1.52 1.58
N ILE A 166 -0.76 -1.03 2.74
CA ILE A 166 -1.62 -0.32 3.70
C ILE A 166 -2.27 0.89 3.03
N HIS A 167 -1.44 1.74 2.42
CA HIS A 167 -1.95 2.94 1.74
C HIS A 167 -2.81 2.60 0.52
N ALA A 168 -2.49 1.54 -0.22
CA ALA A 168 -3.31 1.06 -1.33
C ALA A 168 -4.69 0.60 -0.88
N VAL A 169 -4.78 -0.19 0.19
CA VAL A 169 -6.05 -0.66 0.76
C VAL A 169 -6.90 0.51 1.26
N ILE A 170 -6.29 1.46 1.98
CA ILE A 170 -6.99 2.65 2.46
C ILE A 170 -7.50 3.49 1.28
N GLY A 171 -6.64 3.75 0.29
CA GLY A 171 -6.99 4.49 -0.91
C GLY A 171 -8.07 3.82 -1.75
N CYS A 172 -8.03 2.48 -1.88
CA CYS A 172 -9.08 1.69 -2.53
C CYS A 172 -10.43 1.84 -1.82
N GLY A 173 -10.46 1.72 -0.50
CA GLY A 173 -11.65 1.88 0.32
C GLY A 173 -12.24 3.28 0.23
N LEU A 174 -11.37 4.32 0.21
CA LEU A 174 -11.76 5.70 -0.04
C LEU A 174 -12.39 5.85 -1.43
N GLY A 175 -11.73 5.34 -2.47
CA GLY A 175 -12.23 5.39 -3.84
C GLY A 175 -13.58 4.69 -3.99
N ALA A 176 -13.78 3.54 -3.36
CA ALA A 176 -15.04 2.79 -3.39
C ALA A 176 -16.19 3.58 -2.74
N ARG A 177 -15.96 4.26 -1.62
CA ARG A 177 -16.95 5.13 -0.99
C ARG A 177 -17.23 6.39 -1.83
N ALA A 178 -16.16 7.02 -2.35
CA ALA A 178 -16.30 8.16 -3.25
C ALA A 178 -17.10 7.81 -4.52
N GLN A 179 -16.93 6.58 -5.04
CA GLN A 179 -17.70 6.06 -6.17
C GLN A 179 -19.20 6.01 -5.87
N ARG A 180 -19.58 5.67 -4.64
CA ARG A 180 -20.98 5.64 -4.17
C ARG A 180 -21.54 7.01 -3.77
N GLY A 181 -20.72 8.06 -3.73
CA GLY A 181 -21.12 9.40 -3.31
C GLY A 181 -20.88 9.72 -1.83
N ASP A 182 -20.42 8.77 -1.02
CA ASP A 182 -20.20 8.90 0.43
C ASP A 182 -18.88 9.62 0.75
N VAL A 183 -18.67 10.82 0.20
CA VAL A 183 -17.39 11.52 0.20
C VAL A 183 -16.92 11.89 1.61
N ALA A 184 -17.80 12.44 2.44
CA ALA A 184 -17.45 12.85 3.80
C ALA A 184 -17.04 11.66 4.67
N LEU A 185 -17.81 10.57 4.60
CA LEU A 185 -17.51 9.33 5.32
C LEU A 185 -16.24 8.65 4.80
N ALA A 186 -15.99 8.74 3.49
CA ALA A 186 -14.75 8.28 2.87
C ALA A 186 -13.53 9.00 3.45
N LEU A 187 -13.59 10.33 3.50
CA LEU A 187 -12.52 11.18 4.03
C LEU A 187 -12.27 10.90 5.52
N PHE A 188 -13.31 10.86 6.32
CA PHE A 188 -13.20 10.58 7.76
C PHE A 188 -12.50 9.25 8.06
N TRP A 189 -13.02 8.14 7.52
CA TRP A 189 -12.47 6.82 7.78
C TRP A 189 -11.06 6.62 7.21
N SER A 190 -10.77 7.21 6.03
CA SER A 190 -9.41 7.11 5.49
C SER A 190 -8.41 7.93 6.28
N THR A 191 -8.79 9.09 6.80
CA THR A 191 -7.95 9.91 7.69
C THR A 191 -7.56 9.12 8.95
N ILE A 192 -8.55 8.52 9.62
CA ILE A 192 -8.32 7.69 10.80
C ILE A 192 -7.44 6.47 10.46
N ALA A 193 -7.71 5.81 9.33
CA ALA A 193 -6.92 4.67 8.90
C ALA A 193 -5.46 5.05 8.56
N HIS A 194 -5.22 6.21 7.94
CA HIS A 194 -3.87 6.70 7.68
C HIS A 194 -3.13 7.07 8.98
N LEU A 195 -3.81 7.74 9.92
CA LEU A 195 -3.26 8.04 11.25
C LEU A 195 -2.74 6.75 11.92
N PHE A 196 -3.63 5.75 12.08
CA PHE A 196 -3.26 4.48 12.70
C PHE A 196 -2.22 3.72 11.89
N GLY A 197 -2.33 3.69 10.56
CA GLY A 197 -1.39 3.00 9.69
C GLY A 197 0.03 3.54 9.82
N ILE A 198 0.20 4.86 9.77
CA ILE A 198 1.52 5.50 9.90
C ILE A 198 2.06 5.29 11.32
N MET A 199 1.23 5.51 12.35
CA MET A 199 1.63 5.35 13.74
C MET A 199 2.09 3.91 14.04
N MET A 200 1.31 2.92 13.64
CA MET A 200 1.63 1.50 13.86
C MET A 200 2.88 1.07 13.11
N VAL A 201 3.05 1.51 11.85
CA VAL A 201 4.26 1.20 11.09
C VAL A 201 5.49 1.87 11.70
N THR A 202 5.39 3.13 12.12
CA THR A 202 6.49 3.83 12.81
C THR A 202 6.88 3.09 14.10
N TYR A 203 5.92 2.63 14.88
CA TYR A 203 6.19 1.81 16.06
C TYR A 203 6.84 0.47 15.71
N ALA A 204 6.34 -0.22 14.67
CA ALA A 204 6.85 -1.51 14.24
C ALA A 204 8.29 -1.45 13.68
N THR A 205 8.75 -0.30 13.20
CA THR A 205 10.16 -0.10 12.79
C THR A 205 11.11 -0.06 13.99
N LEU A 206 10.62 0.30 15.17
CA LEU A 206 11.43 0.29 16.40
C LEU A 206 11.31 -1.04 17.14
N VAL A 207 10.14 -1.66 17.07
CA VAL A 207 9.81 -2.91 17.79
C VAL A 207 9.31 -3.93 16.77
N ILE A 208 10.20 -4.82 16.32
CA ILE A 208 9.90 -5.78 15.23
C ILE A 208 8.62 -6.60 15.47
N VAL A 209 8.29 -6.91 16.74
CA VAL A 209 7.06 -7.62 17.11
C VAL A 209 5.80 -6.82 16.74
N GLY A 210 5.90 -5.49 16.60
CA GLY A 210 4.81 -4.61 16.19
C GLY A 210 4.18 -5.00 14.84
N TRP A 211 4.94 -5.65 13.94
CA TRP A 211 4.42 -6.13 12.67
C TRP A 211 3.30 -7.17 12.81
N ILE A 212 3.29 -7.95 13.89
CA ILE A 212 2.22 -8.93 14.19
C ILE A 212 0.85 -8.24 14.29
N PHE A 213 0.79 -7.01 14.79
CA PHE A 213 -0.45 -6.25 14.93
C PHE A 213 -0.90 -5.58 13.62
N ILE A 214 0.02 -5.37 12.68
CA ILE A 214 -0.26 -4.77 11.36
C ILE A 214 -0.81 -5.79 10.37
N ILE A 215 -0.27 -7.01 10.38
CA ILE A 215 -0.61 -8.05 9.40
C ILE A 215 -2.10 -8.41 9.39
N PRO A 216 -2.79 -8.69 10.52
CA PRO A 216 -4.20 -9.09 10.49
C PRO A 216 -5.14 -8.03 9.90
N PRO A 217 -5.11 -6.73 10.32
CA PRO A 217 -5.98 -5.72 9.72
C PRO A 217 -5.66 -5.47 8.25
N LEU A 218 -4.38 -5.56 7.84
CA LEU A 218 -4.02 -5.46 6.42
C LEU A 218 -4.60 -6.61 5.59
N LEU A 219 -4.48 -7.86 6.05
CA LEU A 219 -5.05 -9.02 5.36
C LEU A 219 -6.57 -8.94 5.24
N LEU A 220 -7.27 -8.47 6.28
CA LEU A 220 -8.71 -8.22 6.24
C LEU A 220 -9.05 -7.11 5.24
N GLY A 221 -8.28 -6.03 5.22
CA GLY A 221 -8.42 -4.95 4.25
C GLY A 221 -8.18 -5.40 2.82
N MET A 222 -7.14 -6.20 2.56
CA MET A 222 -6.85 -6.78 1.25
C MET A 222 -7.97 -7.72 0.78
N ARG A 223 -8.47 -8.60 1.66
CA ARG A 223 -9.62 -9.45 1.35
C ARG A 223 -10.84 -8.61 0.95
N ARG A 224 -11.12 -7.54 1.69
CA ARG A 224 -12.23 -6.64 1.39
C ARG A 224 -12.03 -5.87 0.10
N ALA A 225 -10.79 -5.44 -0.18
CA ALA A 225 -10.43 -4.80 -1.43
C ALA A 225 -10.67 -5.74 -2.63
N ASP A 226 -10.15 -6.97 -2.58
CA ASP A 226 -10.28 -7.94 -3.67
C ASP A 226 -11.75 -8.43 -3.86
N SER A 227 -12.47 -8.74 -2.76
CA SER A 227 -13.82 -9.27 -2.84
C SER A 227 -14.88 -8.25 -3.21
N LYS A 228 -14.70 -6.97 -2.79
CA LYS A 228 -15.76 -5.95 -2.92
C LYS A 228 -15.25 -4.71 -3.67
N TRP A 229 -14.31 -3.96 -3.12
CA TRP A 229 -14.01 -2.61 -3.56
C TRP A 229 -13.44 -2.54 -4.98
N LEU A 230 -12.49 -3.41 -5.32
CA LEU A 230 -11.91 -3.47 -6.66
C LEU A 230 -12.91 -3.95 -7.71
N ASN A 231 -13.85 -4.81 -7.34
CA ASN A 231 -14.92 -5.23 -8.25
C ASN A 231 -15.92 -4.11 -8.54
N GLU A 232 -16.10 -3.14 -7.63
CA GLU A 232 -16.90 -1.93 -7.86
C GLU A 232 -16.28 -0.98 -8.90
N SER A 233 -14.99 -1.18 -9.26
CA SER A 233 -14.30 -0.40 -10.30
C SER A 233 -14.56 -0.91 -11.72
N LEU A 234 -15.41 -1.89 -11.89
CA LEU A 234 -15.74 -2.43 -13.20
C LEU A 234 -17.05 -1.84 -13.73
N HIS A 235 -16.99 -1.33 -14.97
CA HIS A 235 -18.23 -1.02 -15.69
C HIS A 235 -19.13 -2.27 -15.72
N PRO A 236 -20.48 -2.16 -15.62
CA PRO A 236 -21.40 -3.30 -15.54
C PRO A 236 -21.16 -4.37 -16.61
N GLU A 237 -20.85 -3.97 -17.84
CA GLU A 237 -20.53 -4.91 -18.94
C GLU A 237 -19.21 -5.66 -18.71
N ALA A 238 -18.16 -4.95 -18.27
CA ALA A 238 -16.88 -5.54 -17.93
C ALA A 238 -17.01 -6.51 -16.76
N ALA A 239 -17.83 -6.18 -15.76
CA ALA A 239 -18.13 -7.06 -14.63
C ALA A 239 -18.85 -8.35 -15.07
N ARG A 240 -19.81 -8.25 -16.03
CA ARG A 240 -20.47 -9.42 -16.61
C ARG A 240 -19.49 -10.30 -17.39
N ARG A 241 -18.61 -9.68 -18.20
CA ARG A 241 -17.58 -10.39 -18.96
C ARG A 241 -16.59 -11.10 -18.03
N LEU A 242 -16.11 -10.44 -17.00
CA LEU A 242 -15.19 -11.04 -16.01
C LEU A 242 -15.82 -12.25 -15.32
N ARG A 243 -17.09 -12.18 -14.94
CA ARG A 243 -17.81 -13.32 -14.34
C ARG A 243 -17.89 -14.52 -15.30
N ARG A 244 -18.15 -14.29 -16.59
CA ARG A 244 -18.16 -15.36 -17.61
C ARG A 244 -16.77 -16.01 -17.76
N VAL A 245 -15.71 -15.19 -17.85
CA VAL A 245 -14.32 -15.70 -17.95
C VAL A 245 -13.95 -16.54 -16.73
N ARG A 246 -14.25 -16.04 -15.52
CA ARG A 246 -14.00 -16.80 -14.28
C ARG A 246 -14.78 -18.13 -14.24
N ALA A 247 -16.04 -18.13 -14.66
CA ALA A 247 -16.85 -19.35 -14.74
C ALA A 247 -16.28 -20.36 -15.76
N GLN A 248 -15.78 -19.89 -16.90
CA GLN A 248 -15.11 -20.75 -17.90
C GLN A 248 -13.82 -21.37 -17.34
N VAL A 249 -12.97 -20.57 -16.66
CA VAL A 249 -11.74 -21.08 -16.03
C VAL A 249 -12.04 -22.12 -14.95
N ILE A 250 -13.09 -21.93 -14.15
CA ILE A 250 -13.50 -22.90 -13.14
C ILE A 250 -13.96 -24.21 -13.81
N ARG A 251 -14.77 -24.13 -14.86
CA ARG A 251 -15.25 -25.31 -15.59
C ARG A 251 -14.12 -26.07 -16.26
N SER A 252 -13.17 -25.35 -16.91
CA SER A 252 -12.02 -26.01 -17.53
C SER A 252 -11.13 -26.73 -16.52
N ARG A 253 -10.94 -26.16 -15.33
CA ARG A 253 -10.19 -26.81 -14.24
C ARG A 253 -10.94 -28.01 -13.64
N ALA A 254 -12.26 -27.97 -13.57
CA ALA A 254 -13.07 -29.08 -13.12
C ALA A 254 -13.09 -30.24 -14.13
N GLY A 255 -13.11 -29.91 -15.45
CA GLY A 255 -13.04 -30.92 -16.52
C GLY A 255 -11.66 -31.57 -16.69
N THR A 256 -10.58 -30.93 -16.23
CA THR A 256 -9.22 -31.51 -16.26
C THR A 256 -8.91 -32.40 -15.07
N LYS A 257 -9.80 -32.52 -14.10
CA LYS A 257 -9.62 -33.33 -12.90
C LYS A 257 -10.18 -34.77 -13.04
N SER A 258 -10.50 -35.23 -14.23
CA SER A 258 -10.91 -36.63 -14.43
C SER A 258 -10.15 -37.28 -15.59
N PRO A 259 -9.02 -37.93 -15.29
CA PRO A 259 -8.73 -39.23 -15.94
C PRO A 259 -8.24 -40.30 -14.95
N SER A 260 -8.76 -40.38 -13.73
CA SER A 260 -8.37 -41.44 -12.80
C SER A 260 -9.50 -42.39 -12.43
N ASP A 261 -10.67 -42.27 -13.04
CA ASP A 261 -11.75 -43.27 -12.92
C ASP A 261 -12.06 -43.98 -14.25
N VAL A 262 -10.99 -44.43 -14.93
CA VAL A 262 -11.16 -45.50 -15.90
C VAL A 262 -11.15 -46.80 -15.08
N THR A 263 -12.29 -47.20 -14.60
CA THR A 263 -12.55 -48.55 -14.12
C THR A 263 -12.24 -49.47 -15.28
N ILE A 264 -11.10 -50.18 -15.20
CA ILE A 264 -10.78 -51.28 -16.11
C ILE A 264 -11.82 -52.35 -15.80
N ILE A 265 -12.86 -52.44 -16.64
CA ILE A 265 -13.73 -53.62 -16.67
C ILE A 265 -12.89 -54.73 -17.27
N HIS A 266 -12.34 -55.59 -16.43
CA HIS A 266 -11.87 -56.88 -16.85
C HIS A 266 -13.09 -57.70 -17.29
N SER A 267 -13.26 -57.82 -18.61
CA SER A 267 -14.10 -58.88 -19.17
C SER A 267 -13.36 -60.21 -18.95
N GLU A 268 -13.82 -61.00 -18.00
CA GLU A 268 -13.51 -62.43 -17.93
C GLU A 268 -14.27 -63.14 -19.06
N GLU A 269 -13.53 -63.74 -19.97
CA GLU A 269 -13.92 -64.94 -20.74
C GLU A 269 -12.94 -66.08 -20.47
#